data_d21615dc991b171cca57c9bb7872347c
#
_entry.id   d21615dc991b171cca57c9bb7872347c
#
_cell.length_a   1.000
_cell.length_b   1.000
_cell.length_c   1.000
_cell.angle_alpha   90.00
_cell.angle_beta   90.00
_cell.angle_gamma   90.00
#
_symmetry.space_group_name_H-M   'P 1'
#
loop_
_entity.id
_entity.type
_entity.pdbx_description
1 polymer ?
#
loop_
_entity_poly.entity_id
_entity_poly.type
_entity_poly.pdbx_seq_one_letter_code
_entity_poly.pdbx_strand_id
1 'polypeptide(L)'
;GIGPEKCTGAKSVIRSLEELGVDTVFGLPGGAILPVYDPLYDSTFINHVLVRHEQGAGHAAEGYARSTGRVGVCMVTSGPAATNLVTALADAQMDSVPMVAITGQVGESCIGTDAFQEADISGITIPVTKHNFLVKDASTIPQVLAEAFYIAQTGRPGACLLYTSPSPRD
;
A
#
# COMPACT_ATOMS: atom_id res chain seq x y z
N GLY A 1 -19.03 28.22 8.41
CA GLY A 1 -18.33 27.71 7.27
C GLY A 1 -17.34 26.65 7.71
N ILE A 2 -17.68 25.43 7.43
CA ILE A 2 -16.76 24.31 7.66
C ILE A 2 -15.72 24.41 6.56
N GLY A 3 -14.50 24.84 6.89
CA GLY A 3 -13.40 24.79 5.95
C GLY A 3 -13.15 23.37 5.48
N PRO A 4 -12.48 23.16 4.35
CA PRO A 4 -12.16 21.82 3.91
C PRO A 4 -11.45 21.10 5.05
N GLU A 5 -12.00 19.96 5.48
CA GLU A 5 -11.34 19.11 6.46
C GLU A 5 -9.93 18.81 5.94
N LYS A 6 -8.94 19.15 6.74
CA LYS A 6 -7.57 18.69 6.46
C LYS A 6 -7.58 17.17 6.52
N CYS A 7 -7.61 16.52 5.37
CA CYS A 7 -7.46 15.08 5.32
C CYS A 7 -6.10 14.71 5.86
N THR A 8 -6.07 13.86 6.89
CA THR A 8 -4.82 13.22 7.29
C THR A 8 -4.34 12.33 6.14
N GLY A 9 -3.05 12.04 6.09
CA GLY A 9 -2.51 11.11 5.10
C GLY A 9 -3.27 9.79 5.09
N ALA A 10 -3.63 9.29 6.27
CA ALA A 10 -4.38 8.05 6.42
C ALA A 10 -5.76 8.11 5.75
N LYS A 11 -6.52 9.18 6.00
CA LYS A 11 -7.83 9.37 5.35
C LYS A 11 -7.69 9.53 3.85
N SER A 12 -6.64 10.21 3.40
CA SER A 12 -6.38 10.41 1.97
C SER A 12 -6.14 9.08 1.25
N VAL A 13 -5.40 8.16 1.87
CA VAL A 13 -5.18 6.82 1.32
C VAL A 13 -6.52 6.11 1.11
N ILE A 14 -7.36 6.08 2.15
CA ILE A 14 -8.64 5.33 2.08
C ILE A 14 -9.60 5.98 1.10
N ARG A 15 -9.74 7.30 1.11
CA ARG A 15 -10.60 8.02 0.15
C ARG A 15 -10.15 7.81 -1.28
N SER A 16 -8.84 7.83 -1.52
CA SER A 16 -8.30 7.60 -2.86
C SER A 16 -8.58 6.20 -3.35
N LEU A 17 -8.46 5.19 -2.48
CA LEU A 17 -8.79 3.81 -2.82
C LEU A 17 -10.27 3.66 -3.15
N GLU A 18 -11.16 4.31 -2.38
CA GLU A 18 -12.59 4.31 -2.66
C GLU A 18 -12.90 4.93 -4.02
N GLU A 19 -12.28 6.08 -4.34
CA GLU A 19 -12.46 6.75 -5.63
C GLU A 19 -11.95 5.92 -6.80
N LEU A 20 -10.92 5.11 -6.58
CA LEU A 20 -10.39 4.20 -7.60
C LEU A 20 -11.22 2.92 -7.76
N GLY A 21 -12.29 2.78 -6.99
CA GLY A 21 -13.19 1.65 -7.08
C GLY A 21 -12.74 0.41 -6.33
N VAL A 22 -11.82 0.54 -5.40
CA VAL A 22 -11.33 -0.57 -4.58
C VAL A 22 -12.41 -0.99 -3.60
N ASP A 23 -12.77 -2.26 -3.61
CA ASP A 23 -13.75 -2.83 -2.70
C ASP A 23 -13.16 -3.81 -1.68
N THR A 24 -11.94 -4.22 -1.86
CA THR A 24 -11.28 -5.21 -0.99
C THR A 24 -9.82 -4.88 -0.81
N VAL A 25 -9.37 -4.88 0.44
CA VAL A 25 -7.97 -4.69 0.81
C VAL A 25 -7.55 -5.84 1.71
N PHE A 26 -6.45 -6.48 1.37
CA PHE A 26 -5.86 -7.55 2.18
C PHE A 26 -4.73 -6.98 3.01
N GLY A 27 -4.69 -7.31 4.29
CA GLY A 27 -3.63 -6.73 5.09
C GLY A 27 -3.49 -7.30 6.49
N LEU A 28 -2.38 -6.90 7.11
CA LEU A 28 -2.07 -7.22 8.48
C LEU A 28 -1.64 -5.92 9.18
N PRO A 29 -2.38 -5.45 10.20
CA PRO A 29 -2.03 -4.21 10.88
C PRO A 29 -0.71 -4.34 11.64
N GLY A 30 0.03 -3.23 11.67
CA GLY A 30 1.26 -3.09 12.43
C GLY A 30 1.52 -1.63 12.70
N GLY A 31 2.49 -1.32 13.56
CA GLY A 31 2.67 0.02 14.11
C GLY A 31 2.67 1.15 13.09
N ALA A 32 3.42 1.02 12.00
CA ALA A 32 3.57 2.10 11.02
C ALA A 32 2.35 2.28 10.11
N ILE A 33 1.52 1.26 9.92
CA ILE A 33 0.33 1.33 9.07
C ILE A 33 -0.96 1.45 9.87
N LEU A 34 -0.88 1.29 11.20
CA LEU A 34 -2.06 1.29 12.06
C LEU A 34 -2.96 2.52 11.88
N PRO A 35 -2.43 3.75 11.72
CA PRO A 35 -3.29 4.91 11.51
C PRO A 35 -4.20 4.84 10.28
N VAL A 36 -3.83 4.05 9.26
CA VAL A 36 -4.65 3.88 8.05
C VAL A 36 -5.84 2.95 8.34
N TYR A 37 -5.71 2.07 9.33
CA TYR A 37 -6.76 1.10 9.65
C TYR A 37 -8.00 1.74 10.27
N ASP A 38 -7.85 2.82 11.03
CA ASP A 38 -9.03 3.51 11.58
C ASP A 38 -9.97 4.01 10.47
N PRO A 39 -9.52 4.82 9.50
CA PRO A 39 -10.39 5.21 8.39
C PRO A 39 -10.81 4.03 7.51
N LEU A 40 -10.01 2.96 7.45
CA LEU A 40 -10.38 1.76 6.72
C LEU A 40 -11.60 1.07 7.36
N TYR A 41 -11.62 0.93 8.69
CA TYR A 41 -12.74 0.36 9.41
C TYR A 41 -14.01 1.21 9.28
N ASP A 42 -13.86 2.52 9.13
CA ASP A 42 -14.98 3.43 8.93
C ASP A 42 -15.52 3.43 7.50
N SER A 43 -14.80 2.84 6.56
CA SER A 43 -15.22 2.78 5.17
C SER A 43 -16.39 1.83 4.99
N THR A 44 -17.44 2.29 4.31
CA THR A 44 -18.59 1.46 3.95
C THR A 44 -18.40 0.76 2.60
N PHE A 45 -17.38 1.12 1.85
CA PHE A 45 -17.13 0.61 0.50
C PHE A 45 -16.05 -0.46 0.46
N ILE A 46 -15.07 -0.40 1.35
CA ILE A 46 -13.91 -1.29 1.33
C ILE A 46 -14.05 -2.36 2.40
N ASN A 47 -14.01 -3.62 1.98
CA ASN A 47 -13.89 -4.75 2.88
C ASN A 47 -12.43 -5.03 3.17
N HIS A 48 -12.08 -5.06 4.43
CA HIS A 48 -10.74 -5.43 4.87
C HIS A 48 -10.69 -6.92 5.20
N VAL A 49 -9.81 -7.64 4.53
CA VAL A 49 -9.56 -9.06 4.81
C VAL A 49 -8.27 -9.18 5.60
N LEU A 50 -8.41 -9.53 6.87
CA LEU A 50 -7.27 -9.72 7.77
C LEU A 50 -6.58 -11.03 7.44
N VAL A 51 -5.27 -10.99 7.28
CA VAL A 51 -4.43 -12.17 7.06
C VAL A 51 -3.49 -12.36 8.24
N ARG A 52 -2.90 -13.54 8.35
CA ARG A 52 -2.00 -13.86 9.46
C ARG A 52 -0.53 -13.64 9.15
N HIS A 53 -0.20 -13.41 7.89
CA HIS A 53 1.16 -13.19 7.44
C HIS A 53 1.14 -12.24 6.23
N GLU A 54 2.14 -11.38 6.14
CA GLU A 54 2.21 -10.36 5.09
C GLU A 54 2.29 -10.97 3.69
N GLN A 55 3.01 -12.07 3.55
CA GLN A 55 3.07 -12.81 2.29
C GLN A 55 1.70 -13.30 1.88
N GLY A 56 0.87 -13.72 2.85
CA GLY A 56 -0.52 -14.10 2.61
C GLY A 56 -1.35 -12.93 2.09
N ALA A 57 -1.11 -11.72 2.57
CA ALA A 57 -1.80 -10.53 2.05
C ALA A 57 -1.47 -10.31 0.57
N GLY A 58 -0.19 -10.42 0.21
CA GLY A 58 0.24 -10.27 -1.17
C GLY A 58 -0.35 -11.34 -2.09
N HIS A 59 -0.32 -12.59 -1.68
CA HIS A 59 -0.87 -13.69 -2.49
C HIS A 59 -2.40 -13.58 -2.61
N ALA A 60 -3.09 -13.15 -1.54
CA ALA A 60 -4.54 -12.95 -1.60
C ALA A 60 -4.90 -11.82 -2.57
N ALA A 61 -4.14 -10.71 -2.54
CA ALA A 61 -4.34 -9.61 -3.49
C ALA A 61 -4.10 -10.06 -4.92
N GLU A 62 -3.09 -10.88 -5.14
CA GLU A 62 -2.78 -11.47 -6.45
C GLU A 62 -3.95 -12.35 -6.94
N GLY A 63 -4.46 -13.23 -6.07
CA GLY A 63 -5.61 -14.07 -6.40
C GLY A 63 -6.85 -13.26 -6.72
N TYR A 64 -7.11 -12.20 -5.96
CA TYR A 64 -8.21 -11.28 -6.23
C TYR A 64 -8.07 -10.64 -7.62
N ALA A 65 -6.88 -10.17 -7.97
CA ALA A 65 -6.65 -9.55 -9.27
C ALA A 65 -6.87 -10.54 -10.41
N ARG A 66 -6.41 -11.77 -10.25
CA ARG A 66 -6.61 -12.83 -11.26
C ARG A 66 -8.08 -13.17 -11.44
N SER A 67 -8.84 -13.23 -10.33
CA SER A 67 -10.25 -13.63 -10.37
C SER A 67 -11.15 -12.53 -10.90
N THR A 68 -10.84 -11.26 -10.60
CA THR A 68 -11.74 -10.13 -10.90
C THR A 68 -11.31 -9.31 -12.10
N GLY A 69 -10.05 -9.40 -12.51
CA GLY A 69 -9.47 -8.51 -13.51
C GLY A 69 -9.18 -7.10 -12.98
N ARG A 70 -9.34 -6.87 -11.68
CA ARG A 70 -9.08 -5.58 -11.03
C ARG A 70 -7.71 -5.59 -10.38
N VAL A 71 -7.21 -4.38 -10.04
CA VAL A 71 -5.96 -4.27 -9.27
C VAL A 71 -6.16 -4.81 -7.87
N GLY A 72 -5.31 -5.76 -7.48
CA GLY A 72 -5.29 -6.27 -6.11
C GLY A 72 -4.54 -5.32 -5.19
N VAL A 73 -5.09 -5.04 -4.01
CA VAL A 73 -4.49 -4.10 -3.05
C VAL A 73 -4.18 -4.82 -1.74
N CYS A 74 -2.95 -4.67 -1.27
CA CYS A 74 -2.57 -5.13 0.05
C CYS A 74 -1.90 -4.00 0.84
N MET A 75 -2.07 -4.04 2.16
CA MET A 75 -1.53 -3.04 3.09
C MET A 75 -0.84 -3.73 4.25
N VAL A 76 0.41 -3.37 4.48
CA VAL A 76 1.21 -3.93 5.58
C VAL A 76 2.05 -2.85 6.22
N THR A 77 2.59 -3.14 7.41
CA THR A 77 3.49 -2.22 8.09
C THR A 77 4.85 -2.17 7.38
N SER A 78 5.74 -1.28 7.84
CA SER A 78 7.07 -1.09 7.29
C SER A 78 8.08 -2.15 7.74
N GLY A 79 9.27 -2.09 7.17
CA GLY A 79 10.41 -2.89 7.59
C GLY A 79 10.27 -4.38 7.28
N PRO A 80 10.48 -5.26 8.26
CA PRO A 80 10.44 -6.70 8.02
C PRO A 80 9.14 -7.20 7.42
N ALA A 81 8.02 -6.59 7.81
CA ALA A 81 6.71 -6.95 7.25
C ALA A 81 6.63 -6.65 5.75
N ALA A 82 7.19 -5.52 5.33
CA ALA A 82 7.22 -5.18 3.91
C ALA A 82 8.15 -6.11 3.12
N THR A 83 9.27 -6.54 3.70
CA THR A 83 10.16 -7.51 3.03
C THR A 83 9.49 -8.86 2.82
N ASN A 84 8.56 -9.24 3.69
CA ASN A 84 7.80 -10.48 3.53
C ASN A 84 6.86 -10.47 2.32
N LEU A 85 6.63 -9.32 1.70
CA LEU A 85 5.86 -9.22 0.47
C LEU A 85 6.67 -9.55 -0.79
N VAL A 86 7.99 -9.67 -0.69
CA VAL A 86 8.86 -9.78 -1.88
C VAL A 86 8.46 -10.95 -2.77
N THR A 87 8.16 -12.11 -2.20
CA THR A 87 7.74 -13.28 -2.98
C THR A 87 6.46 -13.01 -3.75
N ALA A 88 5.45 -12.41 -3.11
CA ALA A 88 4.18 -12.11 -3.78
C ALA A 88 4.35 -11.04 -4.86
N LEU A 89 5.18 -10.03 -4.61
CA LEU A 89 5.49 -9.01 -5.60
C LEU A 89 6.20 -9.61 -6.82
N ALA A 90 7.16 -10.51 -6.56
CA ALA A 90 7.88 -11.20 -7.63
C ALA A 90 6.91 -12.05 -8.48
N ASP A 91 6.03 -12.81 -7.83
CA ASP A 91 5.02 -13.61 -8.53
C ASP A 91 4.11 -12.74 -9.40
N ALA A 92 3.59 -11.64 -8.83
CA ALA A 92 2.73 -10.73 -9.58
C ALA A 92 3.45 -10.12 -10.78
N GLN A 93 4.72 -9.77 -10.62
CA GLN A 93 5.51 -9.20 -11.70
C GLN A 93 5.79 -10.24 -12.81
N MET A 94 6.11 -11.46 -12.44
CA MET A 94 6.37 -12.54 -13.40
C MET A 94 5.10 -12.97 -14.15
N ASP A 95 3.98 -13.03 -13.44
CA ASP A 95 2.72 -13.50 -14.02
C ASP A 95 1.87 -12.37 -14.59
N SER A 96 2.39 -11.15 -14.62
CA SER A 96 1.70 -9.97 -15.16
C SER A 96 0.37 -9.69 -14.46
N VAL A 97 0.36 -9.78 -13.15
CA VAL A 97 -0.83 -9.53 -12.32
C VAL A 97 -0.78 -8.10 -11.78
N PRO A 98 -1.82 -7.28 -12.02
CA PRO A 98 -1.83 -5.91 -11.51
C PRO A 98 -2.06 -5.89 -10.00
N MET A 99 -1.10 -5.33 -9.27
CA MET A 99 -1.16 -5.26 -7.81
C MET A 99 -0.54 -3.97 -7.31
N VAL A 100 -1.13 -3.40 -6.28
CA VAL A 100 -0.57 -2.25 -5.55
C VAL A 100 -0.42 -2.63 -4.09
N ALA A 101 0.81 -2.56 -3.60
CA ALA A 101 1.12 -2.79 -2.20
C ALA A 101 1.39 -1.45 -1.51
N ILE A 102 0.71 -1.21 -0.41
CA ILE A 102 0.87 0.01 0.39
C ILE A 102 1.55 -0.37 1.69
N THR A 103 2.70 0.26 1.95
CA THR A 103 3.43 0.02 3.19
C THR A 103 3.55 1.31 3.99
N GLY A 104 3.46 1.20 5.30
CA GLY A 104 3.74 2.32 6.18
C GLY A 104 5.24 2.59 6.23
N GLN A 105 5.60 3.86 6.39
CA GLN A 105 6.98 4.28 6.58
C GLN A 105 7.15 4.79 8.01
N VAL A 106 8.30 4.47 8.61
CA VAL A 106 8.65 5.01 9.92
C VAL A 106 8.91 6.52 9.78
N GLY A 107 8.42 7.32 10.71
CA GLY A 107 8.63 8.77 10.69
C GLY A 107 10.11 9.15 10.69
N GLU A 108 10.41 10.33 10.15
CA GLU A 108 11.79 10.81 10.04
C GLU A 108 12.56 10.79 11.35
N SER A 109 11.88 11.04 12.48
CA SER A 109 12.50 11.01 13.79
C SER A 109 13.01 9.64 14.20
N CYS A 110 12.55 8.58 13.54
CA CYS A 110 12.97 7.21 13.82
C CYS A 110 14.00 6.70 12.81
N ILE A 111 14.32 7.49 11.80
CA ILE A 111 15.32 7.13 10.80
C ILE A 111 16.71 7.11 11.47
N GLY A 112 17.38 5.97 11.40
CA GLY A 112 18.69 5.78 12.00
C GLY A 112 18.68 5.25 13.41
N THR A 113 17.53 5.18 14.09
CA THR A 113 17.43 4.66 15.46
C THR A 113 16.96 3.21 15.51
N ASP A 114 16.33 2.71 14.45
CA ASP A 114 15.85 1.34 14.38
C ASP A 114 16.12 0.75 12.99
N ALA A 115 17.34 0.25 12.82
CA ALA A 115 17.79 -0.33 11.56
C ALA A 115 16.95 -1.54 11.11
N PHE A 116 16.25 -2.18 12.03
CA PHE A 116 15.40 -3.33 11.71
C PHE A 116 14.13 -2.93 10.97
N GLN A 117 13.58 -1.76 11.29
CA GLN A 117 12.35 -1.28 10.65
C GLN A 117 12.65 -0.47 9.39
N GLU A 118 13.90 -0.10 9.21
CA GLU A 118 14.36 0.69 8.06
C GLU A 118 15.05 -0.16 6.99
N ALA A 119 14.74 -1.45 6.92
CA ALA A 119 15.27 -2.26 5.82
C ALA A 119 15.04 -1.51 4.50
N ASP A 120 16.06 -1.51 3.62
CA ASP A 120 15.99 -0.84 2.33
C ASP A 120 15.01 -1.55 1.41
N ILE A 121 13.73 -1.26 1.62
CA ILE A 121 12.65 -1.88 0.87
C ILE A 121 12.73 -1.48 -0.60
N SER A 122 13.09 -0.23 -0.91
CA SER A 122 13.27 0.21 -2.28
C SER A 122 14.32 -0.63 -3.01
N GLY A 123 15.49 -0.83 -2.39
CA GLY A 123 16.55 -1.63 -2.98
C GLY A 123 16.18 -3.09 -3.17
N ILE A 124 15.40 -3.65 -2.22
CA ILE A 124 14.95 -5.03 -2.29
C ILE A 124 13.85 -5.21 -3.34
N THR A 125 12.92 -4.25 -3.46
CA THR A 125 11.72 -4.42 -4.29
C THR A 125 11.84 -3.89 -5.71
N ILE A 126 12.83 -3.02 -6.02
CA ILE A 126 13.04 -2.52 -7.37
C ILE A 126 13.09 -3.65 -8.41
N PRO A 127 13.83 -4.75 -8.19
CA PRO A 127 13.89 -5.84 -9.18
C PRO A 127 12.58 -6.58 -9.38
N VAL A 128 11.63 -6.49 -8.43
CA VAL A 128 10.39 -7.27 -8.44
C VAL A 128 9.14 -6.42 -8.64
N THR A 129 9.29 -5.12 -8.89
CA THR A 129 8.15 -4.21 -9.09
C THR A 129 8.33 -3.39 -10.37
N LYS A 130 7.19 -2.98 -10.95
CA LYS A 130 7.20 -2.05 -12.08
C LYS A 130 7.66 -0.67 -11.65
N HIS A 131 7.23 -0.22 -10.48
CA HIS A 131 7.57 1.10 -9.96
C HIS A 131 7.40 1.16 -8.45
N ASN A 132 8.24 1.96 -7.80
CA ASN A 132 8.18 2.25 -6.38
C ASN A 132 7.91 3.74 -6.19
N PHE A 133 7.00 4.07 -5.27
CA PHE A 133 6.66 5.46 -4.94
C PHE A 133 6.97 5.72 -3.48
N LEU A 134 7.70 6.80 -3.20
CA LEU A 134 7.90 7.29 -1.84
C LEU A 134 7.08 8.56 -1.67
N VAL A 135 6.05 8.50 -0.81
CA VAL A 135 5.19 9.64 -0.56
C VAL A 135 5.66 10.36 0.71
N LYS A 136 6.15 11.57 0.54
CA LYS A 136 6.59 12.42 1.65
C LYS A 136 5.55 13.49 2.02
N ASP A 137 4.65 13.81 1.09
CA ASP A 137 3.63 14.84 1.27
C ASP A 137 2.25 14.22 1.09
N ALA A 138 1.44 14.26 2.14
CA ALA A 138 0.11 13.67 2.14
C ALA A 138 -0.80 14.26 1.05
N SER A 139 -0.58 15.52 0.65
CA SER A 139 -1.39 16.14 -0.40
C SER A 139 -1.21 15.48 -1.76
N THR A 140 -0.11 14.75 -1.98
CA THR A 140 0.16 14.06 -3.24
C THR A 140 -0.38 12.64 -3.29
N ILE A 141 -0.91 12.11 -2.18
CA ILE A 141 -1.38 10.72 -2.11
C ILE A 141 -2.43 10.38 -3.18
N PRO A 142 -3.48 11.20 -3.42
CA PRO A 142 -4.46 10.86 -4.44
C PRO A 142 -3.83 10.69 -5.82
N GLN A 143 -2.94 11.59 -6.20
CA GLN A 143 -2.28 11.57 -7.50
C GLN A 143 -1.34 10.37 -7.60
N VAL A 144 -0.56 10.11 -6.56
CA VAL A 144 0.41 9.00 -6.56
C VAL A 144 -0.31 7.65 -6.62
N LEU A 145 -1.41 7.48 -5.88
CA LEU A 145 -2.20 6.26 -5.94
C LEU A 145 -2.82 6.06 -7.33
N ALA A 146 -3.37 7.12 -7.93
CA ALA A 146 -3.91 7.04 -9.29
C ALA A 146 -2.81 6.61 -10.28
N GLU A 147 -1.61 7.16 -10.15
CA GLU A 147 -0.46 6.79 -10.96
C GLU A 147 -0.05 5.34 -10.76
N ALA A 148 0.01 4.88 -9.50
CA ALA A 148 0.38 3.51 -9.18
C ALA A 148 -0.62 2.51 -9.80
N PHE A 149 -1.91 2.79 -9.70
CA PHE A 149 -2.95 1.96 -10.31
C PHE A 149 -2.84 1.95 -11.83
N TYR A 150 -2.60 3.12 -12.43
CA TYR A 150 -2.42 3.22 -13.87
C TYR A 150 -1.22 2.39 -14.33
N ILE A 151 -0.08 2.53 -13.67
CA ILE A 151 1.15 1.82 -14.03
C ILE A 151 0.97 0.31 -13.84
N ALA A 152 0.32 -0.11 -12.73
CA ALA A 152 0.13 -1.52 -12.44
C ALA A 152 -0.66 -2.26 -13.52
N GLN A 153 -1.62 -1.61 -14.15
CA GLN A 153 -2.51 -2.24 -15.13
C GLN A 153 -2.25 -1.85 -16.58
N THR A 154 -1.33 -0.93 -16.85
CA THR A 154 -1.05 -0.44 -18.20
C THR A 154 0.13 -1.20 -18.83
N GLY A 155 0.02 -1.51 -20.12
CA GLY A 155 1.02 -2.32 -20.80
C GLY A 155 1.00 -3.74 -20.26
N ARG A 156 2.17 -4.29 -19.95
CA ARG A 156 2.26 -5.56 -19.25
C ARG A 156 1.94 -5.31 -17.77
N PRO A 157 0.83 -5.86 -17.24
CA PRO A 157 0.49 -5.65 -15.83
C PRO A 157 1.58 -6.14 -14.87
N GLY A 158 1.64 -5.53 -13.71
CA GLY A 158 2.61 -5.90 -12.70
C GLY A 158 2.37 -5.20 -11.38
N ALA A 159 3.32 -5.32 -10.47
CA ALA A 159 3.20 -4.83 -9.11
C ALA A 159 3.83 -3.44 -8.96
N CYS A 160 3.15 -2.57 -8.22
CA CYS A 160 3.69 -1.30 -7.75
C CYS A 160 3.71 -1.26 -6.24
N LEU A 161 4.70 -0.62 -5.67
CA LEU A 161 4.86 -0.49 -4.23
C LEU A 161 4.84 0.98 -3.84
N LEU A 162 4.04 1.30 -2.83
CA LEU A 162 3.88 2.64 -2.32
C LEU A 162 4.31 2.68 -0.85
N TYR A 163 5.25 3.56 -0.54
CA TYR A 163 5.63 3.86 0.84
C TYR A 163 4.94 5.15 1.26
N THR A 164 4.23 5.12 2.37
CA THR A 164 3.60 6.32 2.89
C THR A 164 3.78 6.42 4.39
N SER A 165 3.91 7.65 4.88
CA SER A 165 3.85 7.92 6.31
C SER A 165 2.42 8.32 6.65
N PRO A 166 1.64 7.44 7.27
CA PRO A 166 0.27 7.76 7.64
C PRO A 166 0.17 8.57 8.94
N SER A 167 1.23 9.22 9.34
CA SER A 167 1.27 10.00 10.58
C SER A 167 0.23 11.12 10.57
N PRO A 168 -0.47 11.37 11.69
CA PRO A 168 -1.43 12.47 11.77
C PRO A 168 -0.84 13.85 11.55
N ARG A 169 0.48 13.97 11.54
CA ARG A 169 1.17 15.24 11.32
C ARG A 169 1.41 15.55 9.85
N ASP A 170 1.12 14.61 8.98
CA ASP A 170 1.31 14.78 7.54
C ASP A 170 0.00 15.31 6.89
#